data_0f2df4fc5aff58d15826edbe3a41de07
#
_entry.id   0f2df4fc5aff58d15826edbe3a41de07
#
_cell.length_a   1.000
_cell.length_b   1.000
_cell.length_c   1.000
_cell.angle_alpha   90.00
_cell.angle_beta   90.00
_cell.angle_gamma   90.00
#
_symmetry.space_group_name_H-M   'P 1'
#
loop_
_entity.id
_entity.type
_entity.pdbx_description
1 polymer ?
#
loop_
_entity_poly.entity_id
_entity_poly.type
_entity_poly.pdbx_seq_one_letter_code
_entity_poly.pdbx_strand_id
1 'polypeptide(L)'
;MCIRDSLFVKVVPVTSARDMFEAVTGLSDEQDIIIKAAAVADYRPKQVSEDKVKKKDDQVSIELERTDDILKYLGQHKKQGQFLCGFSMETRDMLRNSRAKLEKKNLDMVAANNLKVEGAGFQGDTNVLTLITQDEEVSLPLMSKEDAALKILDKILLLTTKAEA
;
A
#
# COMPACT_ATOMS: atom_id res chain seq x y z
N MET A 1 -5.32 -0.44 -16.09
CA MET A 1 -4.19 -0.43 -17.05
C MET A 1 -3.15 -1.42 -16.56
N CYS A 2 -2.80 -2.41 -17.36
CA CYS A 2 -1.76 -3.39 -17.01
C CYS A 2 -0.40 -2.85 -17.45
N ILE A 3 0.51 -2.59 -16.52
CA ILE A 3 1.88 -2.09 -16.79
C ILE A 3 2.76 -3.18 -17.43
N ARG A 4 2.18 -4.33 -17.81
CA ARG A 4 2.92 -5.53 -18.24
C ARG A 4 3.78 -5.36 -19.50
N ASP A 5 3.56 -4.30 -20.26
CA ASP A 5 4.19 -4.12 -21.57
C ASP A 5 5.13 -2.90 -21.65
N SER A 6 5.50 -2.32 -20.51
CA SER A 6 6.44 -1.18 -20.50
C SER A 6 7.88 -1.68 -20.62
N LEU A 7 8.60 -1.20 -21.63
CA LEU A 7 10.02 -1.52 -21.88
C LEU A 7 10.96 -1.10 -20.73
N PHE A 8 10.51 -0.19 -19.86
CA PHE A 8 11.31 0.38 -18.77
C PHE A 8 10.90 -0.10 -17.39
N VAL A 9 9.95 -1.03 -17.30
CA VAL A 9 9.43 -1.53 -16.01
C VAL A 9 9.74 -3.01 -15.86
N LYS A 10 10.47 -3.36 -14.80
CA LYS A 10 10.66 -4.74 -14.39
C LYS A 10 9.45 -5.19 -13.57
N VAL A 11 8.67 -6.13 -14.11
CA VAL A 11 7.55 -6.75 -13.40
C VAL A 11 8.04 -7.99 -12.67
N VAL A 12 7.74 -8.08 -11.37
CA VAL A 12 8.01 -9.26 -10.53
C VAL A 12 6.67 -9.90 -10.20
N PRO A 13 6.32 -11.04 -10.81
CA PRO A 13 5.06 -11.73 -10.52
C PRO A 13 5.09 -12.37 -9.14
N VAL A 14 4.01 -12.18 -8.38
CA VAL A 14 3.80 -12.76 -7.06
C VAL A 14 2.39 -13.31 -6.95
N THR A 15 2.18 -14.38 -6.19
CA THR A 15 0.88 -15.05 -6.04
C THR A 15 0.32 -14.98 -4.63
N SER A 16 1.18 -14.85 -3.63
CA SER A 16 0.79 -14.80 -2.23
C SER A 16 1.33 -13.54 -1.53
N ALA A 17 0.78 -13.24 -0.35
CA ALA A 17 1.31 -12.18 0.52
C ALA A 17 2.77 -12.42 0.91
N ARG A 18 3.16 -13.69 1.08
CA ARG A 18 4.53 -14.08 1.39
C ARG A 18 5.47 -13.83 0.23
N ASP A 19 5.09 -14.23 -0.99
CA ASP A 19 5.89 -13.97 -2.20
C ASP A 19 6.09 -12.45 -2.37
N MET A 20 5.04 -11.66 -2.14
CA MET A 20 5.14 -10.20 -2.20
C MET A 20 6.08 -9.66 -1.12
N PHE A 21 6.01 -10.17 0.10
CA PHE A 21 6.92 -9.78 1.17
C PHE A 21 8.37 -10.05 0.79
N GLU A 22 8.70 -11.28 0.36
CA GLU A 22 10.04 -11.70 -0.03
C GLU A 22 10.56 -10.88 -1.23
N ALA A 23 9.74 -10.69 -2.26
CA ALA A 23 10.11 -9.91 -3.43
C ALA A 23 10.37 -8.42 -3.12
N VAL A 24 9.50 -7.80 -2.31
CA VAL A 24 9.63 -6.38 -1.96
C VAL A 24 10.82 -6.14 -1.04
N THR A 25 10.98 -6.98 0.00
CA THR A 25 12.09 -6.82 0.96
C THR A 25 13.45 -7.13 0.33
N GLY A 26 13.50 -8.09 -0.60
CA GLY A 26 14.73 -8.42 -1.34
C GLY A 26 15.19 -7.33 -2.32
N LEU A 27 14.29 -6.43 -2.74
CA LEU A 27 14.60 -5.34 -3.67
C LEU A 27 14.64 -3.95 -2.99
N SER A 28 14.15 -3.84 -1.74
CA SER A 28 13.96 -2.55 -1.07
C SER A 28 15.23 -1.74 -0.93
N ASP A 29 16.36 -2.40 -0.74
CA ASP A 29 17.66 -1.76 -0.52
C ASP A 29 18.22 -1.01 -1.72
N GLU A 30 17.72 -1.32 -2.92
CA GLU A 30 18.13 -0.72 -4.19
C GLU A 30 17.19 0.39 -4.65
N GLN A 31 16.14 0.69 -3.88
CA GLN A 31 15.11 1.64 -4.27
C GLN A 31 15.22 2.95 -3.48
N ASP A 32 15.18 4.08 -4.17
CA ASP A 32 15.12 5.42 -3.57
C ASP A 32 13.70 5.76 -3.11
N ILE A 33 12.68 5.34 -3.87
CA ILE A 33 11.28 5.60 -3.60
C ILE A 33 10.49 4.29 -3.63
N ILE A 34 9.75 4.02 -2.56
CA ILE A 34 8.88 2.85 -2.47
C ILE A 34 7.43 3.32 -2.25
N ILE A 35 6.54 2.93 -3.15
CA ILE A 35 5.09 3.22 -3.06
C ILE A 35 4.33 1.91 -2.91
N LYS A 36 3.78 1.66 -1.72
CA LYS A 36 2.99 0.45 -1.44
C LYS A 36 1.50 0.76 -1.53
N ALA A 37 0.88 0.45 -2.69
CA ALA A 37 -0.55 0.63 -2.94
C ALA A 37 -1.38 -0.66 -2.80
N ALA A 38 -0.74 -1.83 -2.78
CA ALA A 38 -1.43 -3.12 -2.73
C ALA A 38 -2.17 -3.33 -1.40
N ALA A 39 -3.42 -3.82 -1.49
CA ALA A 39 -4.22 -4.27 -0.35
C ALA A 39 -3.88 -5.73 -0.03
N VAL A 40 -2.90 -5.94 0.83
CA VAL A 40 -2.50 -7.27 1.30
C VAL A 40 -3.34 -7.65 2.51
N ALA A 41 -3.89 -8.86 2.52
CA ALA A 41 -4.69 -9.37 3.63
C ALA A 41 -3.85 -9.53 4.90
N ASP A 42 -4.39 -9.13 6.05
CA ASP A 42 -3.72 -9.23 7.36
C ASP A 42 -3.65 -10.65 7.91
N TYR A 43 -4.46 -11.56 7.35
CA TYR A 43 -4.56 -12.96 7.77
C TYR A 43 -4.57 -13.89 6.57
N ARG A 44 -4.00 -15.08 6.74
CA ARG A 44 -4.02 -16.17 5.77
C ARG A 44 -4.34 -17.49 6.48
N PRO A 45 -4.84 -18.52 5.76
CA PRO A 45 -4.92 -19.86 6.31
C PRO A 45 -3.55 -20.34 6.77
N LYS A 46 -3.47 -20.86 8.00
CA LYS A 46 -2.21 -21.42 8.54
C LYS A 46 -1.79 -22.69 7.81
N GLN A 47 -2.76 -23.47 7.33
CA GLN A 47 -2.52 -24.67 6.55
C GLN A 47 -3.27 -24.57 5.22
N VAL A 48 -2.59 -24.84 4.15
CA VAL A 48 -3.16 -24.94 2.79
C VAL A 48 -3.09 -26.42 2.39
N SER A 49 -4.26 -26.99 2.03
CA SER A 49 -4.32 -28.35 1.53
C SER A 49 -3.94 -28.37 0.06
N GLU A 50 -3.03 -29.25 -0.33
CA GLU A 50 -2.70 -29.51 -1.75
C GLU A 50 -3.85 -30.21 -2.47
N ASP A 51 -4.62 -31.02 -1.73
CA ASP A 51 -5.73 -31.78 -2.24
C ASP A 51 -7.09 -31.11 -1.96
N LYS A 52 -8.07 -31.43 -2.82
CA LYS A 52 -9.45 -30.98 -2.64
C LYS A 52 -10.04 -31.51 -1.33
N VAL A 53 -10.33 -30.61 -0.41
CA VAL A 53 -11.05 -30.94 0.83
C VAL A 53 -12.49 -31.34 0.49
N LYS A 54 -12.84 -32.60 0.77
CA LYS A 54 -14.23 -33.09 0.58
C LYS A 54 -15.15 -32.48 1.60
N LYS A 55 -16.37 -32.15 1.18
CA LYS A 55 -17.44 -31.70 2.09
C LYS A 55 -17.68 -32.81 3.13
N LYS A 56 -17.75 -32.39 4.40
CA LYS A 56 -18.23 -33.20 5.53
C LYS A 56 -19.49 -32.54 6.05
N ASP A 57 -20.37 -33.31 6.67
CA ASP A 57 -21.62 -32.77 7.24
C ASP A 57 -21.38 -31.97 8.53
N ASP A 58 -20.15 -31.95 9.04
CA ASP A 58 -19.72 -31.24 10.23
C ASP A 58 -19.29 -29.79 9.91
N GLN A 59 -19.29 -28.94 10.95
CA GLN A 59 -18.72 -27.59 10.87
C GLN A 59 -17.22 -27.67 10.55
N VAL A 60 -16.78 -26.90 9.54
CA VAL A 60 -15.36 -26.78 9.19
C VAL A 60 -14.86 -25.45 9.71
N SER A 61 -13.80 -25.46 10.52
CA SER A 61 -13.07 -24.28 10.95
C SER A 61 -11.76 -24.15 10.16
N ILE A 62 -11.41 -22.92 9.81
CA ILE A 62 -10.12 -22.60 9.18
C ILE A 62 -9.30 -21.79 10.18
N GLU A 63 -8.19 -22.35 10.63
CA GLU A 63 -7.24 -21.64 11.48
C GLU A 63 -6.51 -20.61 10.63
N LEU A 64 -6.50 -19.34 11.09
CA LEU A 64 -5.81 -18.25 10.42
C LEU A 64 -4.57 -17.84 11.20
N GLU A 65 -3.53 -17.44 10.48
CA GLU A 65 -2.34 -16.79 11.03
C GLU A 65 -2.17 -15.40 10.41
N ARG A 66 -1.42 -14.53 11.10
CA ARG A 66 -1.10 -13.19 10.57
C ARG A 66 -0.12 -13.28 9.43
N THR A 67 -0.33 -12.45 8.41
CA THR A 67 0.66 -12.20 7.36
C THR A 67 1.71 -11.21 7.83
N ASP A 68 2.87 -11.23 7.16
CA ASP A 68 3.92 -10.25 7.41
C ASP A 68 3.50 -8.85 6.96
N ASP A 69 3.71 -7.86 7.81
CA ASP A 69 3.41 -6.46 7.50
C ASP A 69 4.57 -5.83 6.71
N ILE A 70 4.47 -5.91 5.38
CA ILE A 70 5.47 -5.39 4.44
C ILE A 70 5.82 -3.93 4.75
N LEU A 71 4.80 -3.09 4.94
CA LEU A 71 5.01 -1.65 5.14
C LEU A 71 5.69 -1.34 6.48
N LYS A 72 5.37 -2.11 7.53
CA LYS A 72 6.05 -2.02 8.82
C LYS A 72 7.51 -2.44 8.71
N TYR A 73 7.78 -3.54 8.00
CA TYR A 73 9.13 -4.01 7.75
C TYR A 73 9.96 -2.95 7.03
N LEU A 74 9.45 -2.41 5.92
CA LEU A 74 10.12 -1.36 5.15
C LEU A 74 10.44 -0.14 6.00
N GLY A 75 9.48 0.35 6.80
CA GLY A 75 9.71 1.50 7.67
C GLY A 75 10.76 1.27 8.76
N GLN A 76 10.89 0.02 9.26
CA GLN A 76 11.91 -0.36 10.24
C GLN A 76 13.32 -0.48 9.64
N HIS A 77 13.40 -0.78 8.34
CA HIS A 77 14.67 -0.99 7.61
C HIS A 77 14.93 0.12 6.59
N LYS A 78 14.17 1.21 6.65
CA LYS A 78 14.30 2.35 5.74
C LYS A 78 15.69 2.96 5.81
N LYS A 79 16.35 3.10 4.67
CA LYS A 79 17.66 3.73 4.55
C LYS A 79 17.55 5.26 4.58
N GLN A 80 18.65 5.90 4.90
CA GLN A 80 18.75 7.36 4.80
C GLN A 80 18.56 7.79 3.33
N GLY A 81 17.73 8.79 3.10
CA GLY A 81 17.37 9.28 1.77
C GLY A 81 16.26 8.49 1.07
N GLN A 82 15.87 7.33 1.60
CA GLN A 82 14.79 6.52 1.02
C GLN A 82 13.42 7.08 1.39
N PHE A 83 12.54 7.25 0.39
CA PHE A 83 11.17 7.72 0.59
C PHE A 83 10.16 6.57 0.58
N LEU A 84 9.33 6.49 1.61
CA LEU A 84 8.33 5.43 1.76
C LEU A 84 6.91 6.01 1.80
N CYS A 85 6.10 5.70 0.77
CA CYS A 85 4.70 6.05 0.68
C CYS A 85 3.81 4.83 0.86
N GLY A 86 2.85 4.91 1.80
CA GLY A 86 1.83 3.89 2.00
C GLY A 86 0.44 4.38 1.62
N PHE A 87 -0.46 3.45 1.30
CA PHE A 87 -1.87 3.74 1.12
C PHE A 87 -2.66 3.37 2.38
N SER A 88 -3.67 4.17 2.69
CA SER A 88 -4.63 3.91 3.75
C SER A 88 -6.03 3.99 3.20
N MET A 89 -6.89 3.10 3.68
CA MET A 89 -8.29 3.06 3.33
C MET A 89 -9.07 2.92 4.62
N GLU A 90 -9.79 3.99 4.98
CA GLU A 90 -10.47 4.10 6.24
C GLU A 90 -11.92 4.55 6.03
N THR A 91 -12.82 3.97 6.81
CA THR A 91 -14.24 4.35 6.81
C THR A 91 -14.61 5.29 7.94
N ARG A 92 -13.81 5.31 9.02
CA ARG A 92 -14.01 6.17 10.21
C ARG A 92 -12.67 6.77 10.61
N ASP A 93 -12.70 8.01 11.08
CA ASP A 93 -11.53 8.71 11.61
C ASP A 93 -10.28 8.64 10.70
N MET A 94 -10.53 8.77 9.38
CA MET A 94 -9.53 8.55 8.32
C MET A 94 -8.22 9.29 8.59
N LEU A 95 -8.28 10.59 8.90
CA LEU A 95 -7.08 11.40 9.12
C LEU A 95 -6.30 10.91 10.34
N ARG A 96 -6.98 10.67 11.46
CA ARG A 96 -6.37 10.19 12.69
C ARG A 96 -5.70 8.83 12.50
N ASN A 97 -6.40 7.88 11.88
CA ASN A 97 -5.89 6.54 11.65
C ASN A 97 -4.71 6.55 10.67
N SER A 98 -4.80 7.39 9.62
CA SER A 98 -3.73 7.50 8.63
C SER A 98 -2.48 8.18 9.21
N ARG A 99 -2.62 9.19 10.10
CA ARG A 99 -1.50 9.76 10.85
C ARG A 99 -0.85 8.73 11.77
N ALA A 100 -1.64 8.00 12.54
CA ALA A 100 -1.12 6.93 13.38
C ALA A 100 -0.37 5.86 12.58
N LYS A 101 -0.82 5.55 11.36
CA LYS A 101 -0.14 4.64 10.45
C LYS A 101 1.18 5.22 9.94
N LEU A 102 1.21 6.50 9.57
CA LEU A 102 2.40 7.22 9.15
C LEU A 102 3.49 7.13 10.22
N GLU A 103 3.17 7.50 11.44
CA GLU A 103 4.10 7.47 12.58
C GLU A 103 4.54 6.04 12.94
N LYS A 104 3.57 5.13 13.17
CA LYS A 104 3.83 3.76 13.61
C LYS A 104 4.67 2.96 12.63
N LYS A 105 4.57 3.25 11.35
CA LYS A 105 5.28 2.54 10.29
C LYS A 105 6.43 3.34 9.69
N ASN A 106 6.81 4.47 10.26
CA ASN A 106 7.91 5.32 9.83
C ASN A 106 7.82 5.68 8.33
N LEU A 107 6.63 6.13 7.90
CA LEU A 107 6.38 6.52 6.51
C LEU A 107 6.67 8.01 6.32
N ASP A 108 7.02 8.41 5.11
CA ASP A 108 7.19 9.82 4.73
C ASP A 108 5.87 10.40 4.25
N MET A 109 5.02 9.57 3.66
CA MET A 109 3.69 9.97 3.18
C MET A 109 2.67 8.83 3.27
N VAL A 110 1.42 9.18 3.52
CA VAL A 110 0.26 8.30 3.37
C VAL A 110 -0.72 8.91 2.37
N ALA A 111 -1.10 8.16 1.35
CA ALA A 111 -2.22 8.47 0.48
C ALA A 111 -3.49 7.83 1.07
N ALA A 112 -4.31 8.63 1.74
CA ALA A 112 -5.51 8.17 2.41
C ALA A 112 -6.73 8.27 1.49
N ASN A 113 -7.38 7.13 1.23
CA ASN A 113 -8.58 7.05 0.40
C ASN A 113 -9.84 7.23 1.26
N ASN A 114 -10.71 8.17 0.89
CA ASN A 114 -11.96 8.42 1.56
C ASN A 114 -13.10 7.63 0.90
N LEU A 115 -13.44 6.49 1.47
CA LEU A 115 -14.52 5.61 0.96
C LEU A 115 -15.94 6.15 1.16
N LYS A 116 -16.13 7.24 1.90
CA LYS A 116 -17.46 7.83 2.14
C LYS A 116 -17.92 8.76 1.01
N VAL A 117 -17.03 9.10 0.10
CA VAL A 117 -17.35 9.99 -1.03
C VAL A 117 -17.82 9.15 -2.21
N GLU A 118 -18.97 9.51 -2.75
CA GLU A 118 -19.50 8.88 -3.97
C GLU A 118 -18.51 9.07 -5.12
N GLY A 119 -18.22 8.01 -5.86
CA GLY A 119 -17.20 8.02 -6.92
C GLY A 119 -15.77 7.72 -6.44
N ALA A 120 -15.53 7.63 -5.11
CA ALA A 120 -14.27 7.17 -4.56
C ALA A 120 -14.34 5.67 -4.24
N GLY A 121 -13.42 4.88 -4.75
CA GLY A 121 -13.37 3.46 -4.39
C GLY A 121 -12.69 2.55 -5.43
N PHE A 122 -12.77 1.24 -5.18
CA PHE A 122 -12.04 0.26 -5.97
C PHE A 122 -12.63 0.02 -7.37
N GLN A 123 -13.94 0.15 -7.52
CA GLN A 123 -14.65 -0.25 -8.75
C GLN A 123 -14.75 0.87 -9.79
N GLY A 124 -14.47 2.13 -9.42
CA GLY A 124 -14.50 3.27 -10.34
C GLY A 124 -13.12 3.63 -10.89
N ASP A 125 -13.09 4.47 -11.91
CA ASP A 125 -11.87 5.05 -12.48
C ASP A 125 -11.45 6.34 -11.77
N THR A 126 -12.24 6.79 -10.80
CA THR A 126 -12.00 8.01 -10.00
C THR A 126 -11.63 7.69 -8.56
N ASN A 127 -11.02 8.66 -7.89
CA ASN A 127 -10.70 8.59 -6.47
C ASN A 127 -10.70 9.97 -5.81
N VAL A 128 -10.86 9.98 -4.47
CA VAL A 128 -10.68 11.15 -3.61
C VAL A 128 -9.62 10.79 -2.57
N LEU A 129 -8.49 11.45 -2.63
CA LEU A 129 -7.36 11.19 -1.75
C LEU A 129 -7.05 12.38 -0.85
N THR A 130 -6.53 12.09 0.33
CA THR A 130 -5.81 13.06 1.15
C THR A 130 -4.36 12.59 1.29
N LEU A 131 -3.41 13.41 0.86
CA LEU A 131 -1.98 13.16 1.04
C LEU A 131 -1.58 13.69 2.42
N ILE A 132 -1.06 12.82 3.26
CA ILE A 132 -0.70 13.11 4.65
C ILE A 132 0.80 12.89 4.79
N THR A 133 1.50 13.93 5.21
CA THR A 133 2.91 13.89 5.62
C THR A 133 3.02 14.22 7.11
N GLN A 134 4.22 14.30 7.65
CA GLN A 134 4.40 14.72 9.03
C GLN A 134 3.89 16.15 9.27
N ASP A 135 4.12 17.05 8.31
CA ASP A 135 3.89 18.49 8.48
C ASP A 135 2.56 18.99 7.90
N GLU A 136 1.96 18.25 6.96
CA GLU A 136 0.78 18.76 6.24
C GLU A 136 -0.21 17.66 5.82
N GLU A 137 -1.43 18.12 5.53
CA GLU A 137 -2.51 17.33 4.93
C GLU A 137 -3.04 18.07 3.71
N VAL A 138 -2.97 17.42 2.55
CA VAL A 138 -3.44 18.00 1.28
C VAL A 138 -4.57 17.15 0.74
N SER A 139 -5.80 17.67 0.78
CA SER A 139 -6.96 17.02 0.18
C SER A 139 -7.00 17.27 -1.32
N LEU A 140 -7.07 16.20 -2.10
CA LEU A 140 -7.26 16.24 -3.54
C LEU A 140 -8.75 16.12 -3.86
N PRO A 141 -9.27 16.87 -4.84
CA PRO A 141 -10.66 16.75 -5.28
C PRO A 141 -10.88 15.38 -5.96
N LEU A 142 -12.14 15.07 -6.28
CA LEU A 142 -12.46 13.91 -7.11
C LEU A 142 -11.76 14.04 -8.47
N MET A 143 -10.95 13.05 -8.83
CA MET A 143 -10.18 13.03 -10.06
C MET A 143 -9.99 11.60 -10.56
N SER A 144 -9.46 11.43 -11.77
CA SER A 144 -9.10 10.11 -12.27
C SER A 144 -8.00 9.47 -11.41
N LYS A 145 -7.92 8.13 -11.40
CA LYS A 145 -6.82 7.43 -10.72
C LYS A 145 -5.47 7.76 -11.32
N GLU A 146 -5.42 8.06 -12.60
CA GLU A 146 -4.22 8.49 -13.31
C GLU A 146 -3.76 9.88 -12.82
N ASP A 147 -4.66 10.87 -12.78
CA ASP A 147 -4.35 12.19 -12.25
C ASP A 147 -3.94 12.13 -10.77
N ALA A 148 -4.64 11.29 -9.98
CA ALA A 148 -4.28 11.08 -8.58
C ALA A 148 -2.87 10.49 -8.42
N ALA A 149 -2.47 9.55 -9.28
CA ALA A 149 -1.13 9.00 -9.30
C ALA A 149 -0.08 10.07 -9.64
N LEU A 150 -0.34 10.94 -10.63
CA LEU A 150 0.54 12.06 -10.96
C LEU A 150 0.68 13.03 -9.79
N LYS A 151 -0.42 13.35 -9.08
CA LYS A 151 -0.37 14.20 -7.88
C LYS A 151 0.45 13.61 -6.74
N ILE A 152 0.38 12.28 -6.56
CA ILE A 152 1.23 11.56 -5.60
C ILE A 152 2.70 11.71 -5.99
N LEU A 153 3.04 11.47 -7.26
CA LEU A 153 4.41 11.58 -7.75
C LEU A 153 4.95 13.00 -7.65
N ASP A 154 4.16 14.02 -8.06
CA ASP A 154 4.52 15.43 -7.91
C ASP A 154 4.85 15.76 -6.45
N LYS A 155 4.03 15.26 -5.50
CA LYS A 155 4.25 15.50 -4.08
C LYS A 155 5.52 14.81 -3.57
N ILE A 156 5.78 13.59 -3.99
CA ILE A 156 7.01 12.86 -3.64
C ILE A 156 8.23 13.61 -4.14
N LEU A 157 8.25 14.04 -5.40
CA LEU A 157 9.34 14.83 -5.97
C LEU A 157 9.61 16.13 -5.20
N LEU A 158 8.52 16.85 -4.84
CA LEU A 158 8.66 18.07 -4.06
C LEU A 158 9.29 17.84 -2.68
N LEU A 159 8.99 16.70 -2.04
CA LEU A 159 9.51 16.36 -0.70
C LEU A 159 10.95 15.87 -0.76
N THR A 160 11.30 15.05 -1.75
CA THR A 160 12.67 14.52 -1.90
C THR A 160 13.65 15.62 -2.31
N THR A 161 13.28 16.53 -3.20
CA THR A 161 14.15 17.65 -3.62
C THR A 161 14.38 18.69 -2.51
N LYS A 162 13.44 18.86 -1.58
CA LYS A 162 13.63 19.75 -0.42
C LYS A 162 14.55 19.16 0.65
N ALA A 163 14.68 17.85 0.71
CA ALA A 163 15.55 17.17 1.68
C ALA A 163 17.03 17.22 1.28
N GLU A 164 17.34 17.54 0.02
CA GLU A 164 18.69 17.66 -0.52
C GLU A 164 19.25 19.10 -0.47
N ALA A 165 18.41 20.09 -0.15
CA ALA A 165 18.77 21.52 -0.09
C ALA A 165 18.98 21.98 1.36
#